data_96a4681cf1ac72086c24a43d2247e376
#
_entry.id   96a4681cf1ac72086c24a43d2247e376
#
_cell.length_a   1.000
_cell.length_b   1.000
_cell.length_c   1.000
_cell.angle_alpha   90.00
_cell.angle_beta   90.00
_cell.angle_gamma   90.00
#
_symmetry.space_group_name_H-M   'P 1'
#
loop_
_entity.id
_entity.type
_entity.pdbx_description
1 polymer ?
#
loop_
_entity_poly.entity_id
_entity_poly.type
_entity_poly.pdbx_seq_one_letter_code
_entity_poly.pdbx_strand_id
1 'polypeptide(L)'
;NIGDLGGLGIAVVAYKNYCADKGLDINGQVAPFEAEGAEPELAQHEYTGLQRFFLAWARVWRTAIRPEMAAQYLAIDPHSPAEFRCNIIAENIDEFYQAFDVEGGIAPEERVTIW
;
A
#
# COMPACT_ATOMS: atom_id res chain seq x y z
N ASN A 1 9.51 10.75 -2.43
CA ASN A 1 8.04 10.70 -2.59
C ASN A 1 7.62 10.52 -4.06
N ILE A 2 8.21 11.28 -5.01
CA ILE A 2 7.91 11.14 -6.45
C ILE A 2 8.25 9.73 -6.95
N GLY A 3 9.42 9.21 -6.57
CA GLY A 3 9.82 7.83 -6.90
C GLY A 3 8.89 6.78 -6.29
N ASP A 4 8.45 6.98 -5.06
CA ASP A 4 7.50 6.08 -4.39
C ASP A 4 6.15 6.05 -5.12
N LEU A 5 5.62 7.23 -5.48
CA LEU A 5 4.33 7.35 -6.17
C LEU A 5 4.40 6.74 -7.57
N GLY A 6 5.41 7.07 -8.36
CA GLY A 6 5.61 6.48 -9.67
C GLY A 6 5.83 4.97 -9.60
N GLY A 7 6.66 4.51 -8.67
CA GLY A 7 6.93 3.09 -8.45
C GLY A 7 5.70 2.29 -8.06
N LEU A 8 4.89 2.81 -7.13
CA LEU A 8 3.64 2.15 -6.72
C LEU A 8 2.62 2.12 -7.87
N GLY A 9 2.49 3.23 -8.62
CA GLY A 9 1.62 3.30 -9.79
C GLY A 9 1.97 2.26 -10.86
N ILE A 10 3.26 2.15 -11.20
CA ILE A 10 3.76 1.12 -12.13
C ILE A 10 3.50 -0.29 -11.59
N ALA A 11 3.72 -0.52 -10.31
CA ALA A 11 3.48 -1.82 -9.69
C ALA A 11 2.01 -2.25 -9.74
N VAL A 12 1.06 -1.31 -9.54
CA VAL A 12 -0.37 -1.57 -9.71
C VAL A 12 -0.68 -2.02 -11.13
N VAL A 13 -0.17 -1.30 -12.14
CA VAL A 13 -0.37 -1.66 -13.56
C VAL A 13 0.22 -3.04 -13.86
N ALA A 14 1.42 -3.32 -13.38
CA ALA A 14 2.07 -4.62 -13.55
C ALA A 14 1.26 -5.75 -12.92
N TYR A 15 0.72 -5.53 -11.72
CA TYR A 15 -0.11 -6.52 -11.04
C TYR A 15 -1.45 -6.76 -11.75
N LYS A 16 -2.10 -5.70 -12.24
CA LYS A 16 -3.31 -5.83 -13.07
C LYS A 16 -3.03 -6.66 -14.33
N ASN A 17 -1.94 -6.39 -15.01
CA ASN A 17 -1.54 -7.15 -16.20
C ASN A 17 -1.24 -8.61 -15.85
N TYR A 18 -0.53 -8.88 -14.77
CA TYR A 18 -0.27 -10.23 -14.31
C TYR A 18 -1.57 -11.00 -14.03
N CYS A 19 -2.52 -10.39 -13.31
CA CYS A 19 -3.81 -11.02 -13.04
C CYS A 19 -4.58 -11.31 -14.33
N ALA A 20 -4.61 -10.37 -15.29
CA ALA A 20 -5.25 -10.56 -16.58
C ALA A 20 -4.63 -11.72 -17.37
N ASP A 21 -3.30 -11.78 -17.46
CA ASP A 21 -2.57 -12.84 -18.16
C ASP A 21 -2.81 -14.24 -17.55
N LYS A 22 -3.02 -14.30 -16.24
CA LYS A 22 -3.28 -15.55 -15.51
C LYS A 22 -4.77 -15.88 -15.37
N GLY A 23 -5.68 -15.04 -15.86
CA GLY A 23 -7.11 -15.21 -15.69
C GLY A 23 -7.55 -15.09 -14.23
N LEU A 24 -6.84 -14.30 -13.43
CA LEU A 24 -7.14 -14.06 -12.02
C LEU A 24 -7.97 -12.78 -11.86
N ASP A 25 -8.95 -12.83 -10.96
CA ASP A 25 -9.71 -11.64 -10.57
C ASP A 25 -8.95 -10.89 -9.47
N ILE A 26 -8.44 -9.69 -9.78
CA ILE A 26 -7.72 -8.85 -8.81
C ILE A 26 -8.61 -8.40 -7.65
N ASN A 27 -9.94 -8.35 -7.85
CA ASN A 27 -10.93 -8.04 -6.82
C ASN A 27 -11.51 -9.29 -6.15
N GLY A 28 -11.09 -10.49 -6.60
CA GLY A 28 -11.48 -11.76 -6.01
C GLY A 28 -10.82 -11.94 -4.63
N GLN A 29 -11.54 -12.60 -3.74
CA GLN A 29 -10.99 -13.00 -2.44
C GLN A 29 -9.89 -14.04 -2.63
N VAL A 30 -8.79 -13.84 -1.95
CA VAL A 30 -7.67 -14.77 -1.92
C VAL A 30 -7.72 -15.52 -0.61
N ALA A 31 -7.58 -16.85 -0.67
CA ALA A 31 -7.53 -17.70 0.52
C ALA A 31 -6.55 -17.16 1.56
N PRO A 32 -6.84 -17.33 2.86
CA PRO A 32 -5.97 -16.90 3.93
C PRO A 32 -4.54 -17.44 3.71
N PHE A 33 -3.57 -16.59 3.93
CA PHE A 33 -2.19 -17.02 3.86
C PHE A 33 -1.87 -17.81 5.14
N GLU A 34 -1.75 -19.13 5.01
CA GLU A 34 -1.25 -20.00 6.08
C GLU A 34 0.27 -19.81 6.20
N ALA A 35 0.68 -18.76 6.91
CA ALA A 35 2.06 -18.65 7.33
C ALA A 35 2.26 -19.45 8.61
N GLU A 36 3.27 -20.32 8.62
CA GLU A 36 3.71 -21.00 9.84
C GLU A 36 4.02 -19.95 10.93
N GLY A 37 3.29 -19.97 12.03
CA GLY A 37 3.43 -18.99 13.12
C GLY A 37 2.61 -17.68 12.95
N ALA A 38 1.71 -17.58 11.97
CA ALA A 38 0.79 -16.46 11.91
C ALA A 38 -0.21 -16.52 13.07
N GLU A 39 -0.47 -15.37 13.68
CA GLU A 39 -1.52 -15.24 14.70
C GLU A 39 -2.86 -15.70 14.08
N PRO A 40 -3.63 -16.59 14.76
CA PRO A 40 -4.86 -17.17 14.23
C PRO A 40 -5.88 -16.13 13.76
N GLU A 41 -5.90 -14.95 14.38
CA GLU A 41 -6.79 -13.86 14.03
C GLU A 41 -6.44 -13.25 12.66
N LEU A 42 -5.18 -13.15 12.30
CA LEU A 42 -4.70 -12.66 11.01
C LEU A 42 -4.87 -13.69 9.88
N ALA A 43 -4.80 -14.97 10.22
CA ALA A 43 -4.99 -16.05 9.27
C ALA A 43 -6.45 -16.22 8.81
N GLN A 44 -7.42 -15.62 9.51
CA GLN A 44 -8.84 -15.71 9.21
C GLN A 44 -9.38 -14.61 8.29
N HIS A 45 -8.58 -13.57 8.00
CA HIS A 45 -9.00 -12.48 7.13
C HIS A 45 -8.80 -12.84 5.66
N GLU A 46 -9.90 -12.93 4.93
CA GLU A 46 -9.89 -13.02 3.48
C GLU A 46 -9.77 -11.61 2.88
N TYR A 47 -8.65 -11.37 2.23
CA TYR A 47 -8.41 -10.12 1.51
C TYR A 47 -8.54 -10.35 0.01
N THR A 48 -9.02 -9.33 -0.72
CA THR A 48 -8.93 -9.34 -2.18
C THR A 48 -7.47 -9.24 -2.64
N GLY A 49 -7.18 -9.61 -3.88
CA GLY A 49 -5.84 -9.45 -4.44
C GLY A 49 -5.35 -8.02 -4.35
N LEU A 50 -6.22 -7.05 -4.66
CA LEU A 50 -5.89 -5.62 -4.60
C LEU A 50 -5.64 -5.13 -3.16
N GLN A 51 -6.43 -5.58 -2.19
CA GLN A 51 -6.17 -5.30 -0.78
C GLN A 51 -4.81 -5.84 -0.33
N ARG A 52 -4.47 -7.06 -0.74
CA ARG A 52 -3.16 -7.67 -0.40
C ARG A 52 -1.99 -6.90 -1.00
N PHE A 53 -2.16 -6.32 -2.19
CA PHE A 53 -1.16 -5.45 -2.80
C PHE A 53 -0.84 -4.25 -1.91
N PHE A 54 -1.84 -3.51 -1.45
CA PHE A 54 -1.63 -2.35 -0.58
C PHE A 54 -1.17 -2.73 0.83
N LEU A 55 -1.62 -3.86 1.37
CA LEU A 55 -1.11 -4.38 2.64
C LEU A 55 0.38 -4.75 2.55
N ALA A 56 0.83 -5.29 1.42
CA ALA A 56 2.24 -5.55 1.17
C ALA A 56 3.04 -4.24 1.10
N TRP A 57 2.51 -3.20 0.45
CA TRP A 57 3.10 -1.86 0.46
C TRP A 57 3.23 -1.30 1.88
N ALA A 58 2.16 -1.35 2.66
CA ALA A 58 2.18 -0.89 4.06
C ALA A 58 3.21 -1.65 4.91
N ARG A 59 3.40 -2.94 4.65
CA ARG A 59 4.40 -3.75 5.34
C ARG A 59 5.83 -3.27 5.09
N VAL A 60 6.14 -2.77 3.90
CA VAL A 60 7.46 -2.19 3.58
C VAL A 60 7.78 -1.01 4.48
N TRP A 61 6.77 -0.19 4.78
CA TRP A 61 6.92 1.05 5.57
C TRP A 61 6.69 0.86 7.06
N ARG A 62 6.35 -0.35 7.50
CA ARG A 62 6.11 -0.65 8.91
C ARG A 62 7.39 -0.45 9.72
N THR A 63 7.41 0.61 10.50
CA THR A 63 8.55 0.98 11.36
C THR A 63 8.09 1.29 12.77
N ALA A 64 8.96 0.98 13.74
CA ALA A 64 8.85 1.47 15.11
C ALA A 64 10.09 2.30 15.41
N ILE A 65 9.90 3.58 15.73
CA ILE A 65 10.99 4.53 15.97
C ILE A 65 10.77 5.25 17.31
N ARG A 66 11.86 5.48 18.05
CA ARG A 66 11.80 6.27 19.27
C ARG A 66 11.62 7.74 18.95
N PRO A 67 10.87 8.53 19.77
CA PRO A 67 10.59 9.94 19.50
C PRO A 67 11.85 10.78 19.23
N GLU A 68 12.93 10.54 19.98
CA GLU A 68 14.21 11.25 19.84
C GLU A 68 14.84 10.98 18.47
N MET A 69 14.78 9.75 18.00
CA MET A 69 15.29 9.36 16.68
C MET A 69 14.42 9.94 15.56
N ALA A 70 13.10 9.97 15.74
CA ALA A 70 12.19 10.60 14.79
C ALA A 70 12.52 12.08 14.61
N ALA A 71 12.76 12.81 15.70
CA ALA A 71 13.17 14.21 15.66
C ALA A 71 14.52 14.41 14.93
N GLN A 72 15.49 13.52 15.17
CA GLN A 72 16.78 13.54 14.46
C GLN A 72 16.59 13.31 12.96
N TYR A 73 15.82 12.33 12.55
CA TYR A 73 15.59 12.05 11.13
C TYR A 73 14.88 13.19 10.42
N LEU A 74 13.94 13.88 11.07
CA LEU A 74 13.32 15.08 10.48
C LEU A 74 14.34 16.20 10.19
N ALA A 75 15.45 16.25 10.93
CA ALA A 75 16.49 17.26 10.76
C ALA A 75 17.53 16.89 9.70
N ILE A 76 17.82 15.62 9.48
CA ILE A 76 18.96 15.18 8.66
C ILE A 76 18.58 14.30 7.46
N ASP A 77 17.44 13.62 7.49
CA ASP A 77 16.98 12.75 6.39
C ASP A 77 16.16 13.57 5.39
N PRO A 78 16.53 13.61 4.11
CA PRO A 78 15.76 14.32 3.10
C PRO A 78 14.44 13.63 2.75
N HIS A 79 14.22 12.39 3.21
CA HIS A 79 13.01 11.64 2.95
C HIS A 79 11.91 11.98 3.96
N SER A 80 10.67 11.92 3.52
CA SER A 80 9.52 11.99 4.42
C SER A 80 9.50 10.79 5.37
N PRO A 81 8.93 10.92 6.57
CA PRO A 81 8.71 9.78 7.47
C PRO A 81 7.92 8.66 6.81
N ALA A 82 8.16 7.42 7.24
CA ALA A 82 7.55 6.21 6.68
C ALA A 82 6.03 6.26 6.61
N GLU A 83 5.37 6.84 7.62
CA GLU A 83 3.92 7.02 7.65
C GLU A 83 3.41 7.81 6.44
N PHE A 84 4.05 8.93 6.10
CA PHE A 84 3.68 9.74 4.93
C PHE A 84 3.99 9.03 3.62
N ARG A 85 5.13 8.36 3.54
CA ARG A 85 5.52 7.57 2.36
C ARG A 85 4.58 6.39 2.12
N CYS A 86 4.00 5.84 3.17
CA CYS A 86 2.98 4.80 3.07
C CYS A 86 1.63 5.38 2.64
N ASN A 87 1.07 6.25 3.48
CA ASN A 87 -0.35 6.64 3.40
C ASN A 87 -0.60 7.63 2.26
N ILE A 88 0.14 8.73 2.20
CA ILE A 88 -0.06 9.76 1.17
C ILE A 88 0.18 9.20 -0.24
N ILE A 89 1.13 8.29 -0.39
CA ILE A 89 1.36 7.64 -1.68
C ILE A 89 0.18 6.76 -2.08
N ALA A 90 -0.33 5.92 -1.17
CA ALA A 90 -1.48 5.07 -1.43
C ALA A 90 -2.74 5.90 -1.76
N GLU A 91 -2.97 6.99 -1.03
CA GLU A 91 -4.11 7.89 -1.23
C GLU A 91 -4.13 8.61 -2.59
N ASN A 92 -3.02 8.65 -3.31
CA ASN A 92 -2.95 9.16 -4.68
C ASN A 92 -3.25 8.10 -5.75
N ILE A 93 -3.45 6.84 -5.38
CA ILE A 93 -3.70 5.73 -6.30
C ILE A 93 -5.20 5.38 -6.30
N ASP A 94 -5.86 5.47 -7.45
CA ASP A 94 -7.30 5.21 -7.58
C ASP A 94 -7.70 3.81 -7.10
N GLU A 95 -6.87 2.82 -7.38
CA GLU A 95 -7.08 1.44 -6.98
C GLU A 95 -7.10 1.24 -5.46
N PHE A 96 -6.48 2.15 -4.70
CA PHE A 96 -6.57 2.13 -3.23
C PHE A 96 -8.01 2.30 -2.76
N TYR A 97 -8.75 3.22 -3.37
CA TYR A 97 -10.17 3.46 -3.06
C TYR A 97 -11.08 2.36 -3.59
N GLN A 98 -10.67 1.63 -4.62
CA GLN A 98 -11.36 0.42 -5.07
C GLN A 98 -11.16 -0.76 -4.10
N ALA A 99 -10.00 -0.83 -3.48
CA ALA A 99 -9.64 -1.91 -2.55
C ALA A 99 -10.29 -1.75 -1.18
N PHE A 100 -10.40 -0.50 -0.71
CA PHE A 100 -10.86 -0.18 0.65
C PHE A 100 -11.96 0.88 0.59
N ASP A 101 -12.97 0.70 1.43
CA ASP A 101 -14.02 1.70 1.63
C ASP A 101 -13.50 2.78 2.58
N VAL A 102 -12.78 3.75 2.01
CA VAL A 102 -12.11 4.83 2.74
C VAL A 102 -12.99 6.06 2.74
N GLU A 103 -13.42 6.50 3.92
CA GLU A 103 -14.06 7.80 4.10
C GLU A 103 -13.00 8.90 4.18
N GLY A 104 -13.09 9.89 3.30
CA GLY A 104 -12.10 10.97 3.19
C GLY A 104 -10.96 10.61 2.22
N GLY A 105 -9.73 11.03 2.56
CA GLY A 105 -8.59 10.90 1.66
C GLY A 105 -8.51 12.02 0.61
N ILE A 106 -7.70 11.82 -0.42
CA ILE A 106 -7.47 12.83 -1.47
C ILE A 106 -8.58 12.75 -2.52
N ALA A 107 -9.24 13.88 -2.80
CA ALA A 107 -10.29 13.95 -3.82
C ALA A 107 -9.72 13.54 -5.22
N PRO A 108 -10.50 12.87 -6.07
CA PRO A 108 -9.99 12.35 -7.35
C PRO A 108 -9.28 13.40 -8.21
N GLU A 109 -9.80 14.62 -8.23
CA GLU A 109 -9.23 15.76 -8.99
C GLU A 109 -7.94 16.34 -8.39
N GLU A 110 -7.64 16.00 -7.14
CA GLU A 110 -6.44 16.45 -6.41
C GLU A 110 -5.33 15.38 -6.41
N ARG A 111 -5.65 14.15 -6.86
CA ARG A 111 -4.67 13.06 -6.90
C ARG A 111 -3.58 13.33 -7.94
N VAL A 112 -2.36 13.08 -7.54
CA VAL A 112 -1.19 13.26 -8.41
C VAL A 112 -0.85 11.93 -9.08
N THR A 113 -0.76 11.93 -10.39
CA THR A 113 -0.27 10.80 -11.19
C THR A 113 1.09 11.16 -11.77
N ILE A 114 2.04 10.25 -11.59
CA ILE A 114 3.38 10.34 -12.20
C ILE A 114 3.41 9.32 -13.32
N TRP A 115 3.42 9.71 -14.58
CA TRP A 115 3.25 8.87 -15.79
C TRP A 115 1.96 8.03 -15.90
#